data_06ee6ab76ebc3d93e333463f96e8a07f
#
_entry.id   06ee6ab76ebc3d93e333463f96e8a07f
#
_cell.length_a   1.000
_cell.length_b   1.000
_cell.length_c   1.000
_cell.angle_alpha   90.00
_cell.angle_beta   90.00
_cell.angle_gamma   90.00
#
_symmetry.space_group_name_H-M   'P 1'
#
loop_
_entity.id
_entity.type
_entity.pdbx_description
1 polymer ?
#
loop_
_entity_poly.entity_id
_entity_poly.type
_entity_poly.pdbx_seq_one_letter_code
_entity_poly.pdbx_strand_id
1 'polypeptide(L)'
;LLFLLSALLYLWGVITLPYCLLFIICAFLMFMELELMNDGAFLSKMLATQLDRLDFISDIPVLDGDGKDIVLKSYEIELKDVIFAYDSRPVLDGITLKIPQNSTCAIVGPSGSGKTTLCNMIARFWDVNSGSVKIGGHDVKEFTCDSLLSYVSMVFQKVYLFNDTIENNIKFGKPNATHAEVVEAAKRARCHDFIEALPQGYETMIGEAGSTLSGGEKQRISIARAILKDAPIVILDEATSSVDPENEKALLDAIFELTKNKTLISIAHRLSTVRTADQIIVIDQGHIVQKGTHKELAEKEGIYRTFLKCREKSISWKL
;
A
#
# COMPACT_ATOMS: atom_id res chain seq x y z
N LEU A 1 34.01 -48.13 -20.89
CA LEU A 1 33.97 -48.95 -22.12
C LEU A 1 35.37 -48.97 -22.81
N LEU A 2 35.99 -47.79 -23.09
CA LEU A 2 37.28 -47.66 -23.77
C LEU A 2 38.41 -48.35 -22.98
N PHE A 3 38.43 -48.21 -21.64
CA PHE A 3 39.35 -48.90 -20.76
C PHE A 3 39.31 -50.42 -20.87
N LEU A 4 38.08 -50.99 -20.83
CA LEU A 4 37.88 -52.44 -21.01
C LEU A 4 38.29 -52.94 -22.40
N LEU A 5 37.96 -52.12 -23.42
CA LEU A 5 38.31 -52.43 -24.80
C LEU A 5 39.84 -52.43 -24.99
N SER A 6 40.55 -51.42 -24.48
CA SER A 6 42.03 -51.36 -24.59
C SER A 6 42.71 -52.53 -23.88
N ALA A 7 42.20 -52.92 -22.68
CA ALA A 7 42.71 -54.07 -21.93
C ALA A 7 42.47 -55.40 -22.69
N LEU A 8 41.29 -55.58 -23.30
CA LEU A 8 40.98 -56.77 -24.13
C LEU A 8 41.85 -56.86 -25.37
N LEU A 9 42.07 -55.73 -26.07
CA LEU A 9 42.96 -55.71 -27.24
C LEU A 9 44.42 -56.03 -26.88
N TYR A 10 44.89 -55.62 -25.70
CA TYR A 10 46.20 -56.01 -25.20
C TYR A 10 46.26 -57.51 -24.90
N LEU A 11 45.28 -58.08 -24.20
CA LEU A 11 45.22 -59.51 -23.88
C LEU A 11 45.15 -60.39 -25.13
N TRP A 12 44.50 -59.91 -26.24
CA TRP A 12 44.47 -60.60 -27.51
C TRP A 12 45.74 -60.42 -28.36
N GLY A 13 46.75 -59.66 -27.84
CA GLY A 13 48.01 -59.43 -28.56
C GLY A 13 47.90 -58.51 -29.77
N VAL A 14 46.77 -57.77 -29.92
CA VAL A 14 46.54 -56.85 -31.05
C VAL A 14 47.31 -55.56 -30.85
N ILE A 15 47.48 -55.08 -29.59
CA ILE A 15 48.24 -53.87 -29.26
C ILE A 15 49.33 -54.19 -28.22
N THR A 16 50.40 -53.39 -28.23
CA THR A 16 51.49 -53.47 -27.21
C THR A 16 51.12 -52.70 -25.93
N LEU A 17 51.75 -53.00 -24.82
CA LEU A 17 51.54 -52.38 -23.52
C LEU A 17 51.61 -50.84 -23.59
N PRO A 18 52.58 -50.19 -24.28
CA PRO A 18 52.61 -48.73 -24.42
C PRO A 18 51.39 -48.15 -25.09
N TYR A 19 50.84 -48.80 -26.12
CA TYR A 19 49.60 -48.37 -26.80
C TYR A 19 48.37 -48.54 -25.92
N CYS A 20 48.31 -49.63 -25.13
CA CYS A 20 47.22 -49.83 -24.17
C CYS A 20 47.24 -48.69 -23.13
N LEU A 21 48.38 -48.32 -22.56
CA LEU A 21 48.52 -47.21 -21.62
C LEU A 21 48.14 -45.86 -22.27
N LEU A 22 48.56 -45.64 -23.52
CA LEU A 22 48.19 -44.46 -24.27
C LEU A 22 46.69 -44.33 -24.44
N PHE A 23 45.98 -45.40 -24.85
CA PHE A 23 44.53 -45.40 -24.96
C PHE A 23 43.82 -45.12 -23.65
N ILE A 24 44.32 -45.65 -22.52
CA ILE A 24 43.79 -45.38 -21.18
C ILE A 24 43.93 -43.90 -20.83
N ILE A 25 45.11 -43.31 -21.06
CA ILE A 25 45.35 -41.89 -20.81
C ILE A 25 44.45 -41.03 -21.69
N CYS A 26 44.33 -41.33 -23.01
CA CYS A 26 43.48 -40.60 -23.91
C CYS A 26 42.00 -40.72 -23.50
N ALA A 27 41.53 -41.91 -23.08
CA ALA A 27 40.16 -42.06 -22.58
C ALA A 27 39.88 -41.25 -21.34
N PHE A 28 40.85 -41.14 -20.43
CA PHE A 28 40.70 -40.33 -19.23
C PHE A 28 40.70 -38.83 -19.54
N LEU A 29 41.55 -38.36 -20.44
CA LEU A 29 41.59 -36.97 -20.88
C LEU A 29 40.29 -36.59 -21.59
N MET A 30 39.78 -37.43 -22.49
CA MET A 30 38.49 -37.20 -23.14
C MET A 30 37.33 -37.16 -22.15
N PHE A 31 37.37 -38.01 -21.11
CA PHE A 31 36.33 -37.96 -20.07
C PHE A 31 36.36 -36.66 -19.29
N MET A 32 37.56 -36.17 -18.92
CA MET A 32 37.69 -34.85 -18.24
C MET A 32 37.18 -33.71 -19.08
N GLU A 33 37.46 -33.69 -20.39
CA GLU A 33 36.91 -32.63 -21.30
C GLU A 33 35.39 -32.68 -21.43
N LEU A 34 34.82 -33.90 -21.49
CA LEU A 34 33.35 -34.06 -21.52
C LEU A 34 32.71 -33.61 -20.20
N GLU A 35 33.33 -33.86 -19.06
CA GLU A 35 32.87 -33.43 -17.75
C GLU A 35 32.88 -31.89 -17.65
N LEU A 36 33.97 -31.25 -18.11
CA LEU A 36 34.09 -29.80 -18.17
C LEU A 36 33.04 -29.15 -19.07
N MET A 37 32.74 -29.76 -20.23
CA MET A 37 31.67 -29.31 -21.13
C MET A 37 30.28 -29.43 -20.48
N ASN A 38 30.02 -30.46 -19.71
CA ASN A 38 28.78 -30.67 -18.99
C ASN A 38 28.57 -29.59 -17.90
N ASP A 39 29.64 -29.26 -17.16
CA ASP A 39 29.60 -28.17 -16.16
C ASP A 39 29.37 -26.83 -16.80
N GLY A 40 29.95 -26.54 -17.97
CA GLY A 40 29.71 -25.35 -18.76
C GLY A 40 28.27 -25.26 -19.25
N ALA A 41 27.67 -26.35 -19.71
CA ALA A 41 26.27 -26.40 -20.12
C ALA A 41 25.31 -26.19 -18.94
N PHE A 42 25.62 -26.75 -17.77
CA PHE A 42 24.86 -26.53 -16.54
C PHE A 42 24.91 -25.06 -16.12
N LEU A 43 26.11 -24.46 -16.10
CA LEU A 43 26.27 -23.06 -15.76
C LEU A 43 25.53 -22.13 -16.74
N SER A 44 25.61 -22.40 -18.03
CA SER A 44 24.88 -21.64 -19.07
C SER A 44 23.36 -21.71 -18.87
N LYS A 45 22.83 -22.88 -18.54
CA LYS A 45 21.40 -23.07 -18.26
C LYS A 45 20.99 -22.34 -17.00
N MET A 46 21.82 -22.37 -15.95
CA MET A 46 21.57 -21.62 -14.71
C MET A 46 21.54 -20.11 -14.97
N LEU A 47 22.50 -19.58 -15.74
CA LEU A 47 22.55 -18.17 -16.11
C LEU A 47 21.33 -17.76 -16.96
N ALA A 48 20.95 -18.58 -17.95
CA ALA A 48 19.76 -18.31 -18.77
C ALA A 48 18.49 -18.19 -17.88
N THR A 49 18.32 -19.10 -16.92
CA THR A 49 17.18 -19.05 -15.98
C THR A 49 17.18 -17.77 -15.13
N GLN A 50 18.36 -17.25 -14.73
CA GLN A 50 18.45 -16.00 -13.98
C GLN A 50 18.16 -14.79 -14.89
N LEU A 51 18.60 -14.81 -16.13
CA LEU A 51 18.29 -13.78 -17.11
C LEU A 51 16.78 -13.73 -17.42
N ASP A 52 16.13 -14.88 -17.64
CA ASP A 52 14.68 -14.96 -17.83
C ASP A 52 13.91 -14.32 -16.64
N ARG A 53 14.41 -14.48 -15.41
CA ARG A 53 13.81 -13.84 -14.24
C ARG A 53 14.01 -12.32 -14.22
N LEU A 54 15.16 -11.84 -14.64
CA LEU A 54 15.44 -10.41 -14.77
C LEU A 54 14.58 -9.77 -15.85
N ASP A 55 14.47 -10.43 -17.02
CA ASP A 55 13.61 -9.98 -18.10
C ASP A 55 12.14 -9.91 -17.65
N PHE A 56 11.65 -10.93 -16.94
CA PHE A 56 10.31 -10.92 -16.35
C PHE A 56 10.08 -9.71 -15.43
N ILE A 57 11.06 -9.34 -14.59
CA ILE A 57 10.96 -8.17 -13.71
C ILE A 57 10.99 -6.87 -14.51
N SER A 58 11.82 -6.81 -15.56
CA SER A 58 11.94 -5.64 -16.43
C SER A 58 10.70 -5.39 -17.28
N ASP A 59 9.96 -6.45 -17.61
CA ASP A 59 8.74 -6.40 -18.42
C ASP A 59 7.47 -6.05 -17.61
N ILE A 60 7.60 -5.93 -16.26
CA ILE A 60 6.47 -5.51 -15.44
C ILE A 60 6.08 -4.07 -15.82
N PRO A 61 4.83 -3.84 -16.27
CA PRO A 61 4.41 -2.52 -16.67
C PRO A 61 4.44 -1.54 -15.49
N VAL A 62 5.05 -0.38 -15.67
CA VAL A 62 5.05 0.71 -14.70
C VAL A 62 3.71 1.41 -14.76
N LEU A 63 3.10 1.68 -13.59
CA LEU A 63 1.75 2.29 -13.50
C LEU A 63 1.66 3.68 -14.15
N ASP A 64 2.75 4.43 -14.21
CA ASP A 64 2.76 5.85 -14.63
C ASP A 64 3.76 6.18 -15.75
N GLY A 65 4.19 5.17 -16.54
CA GLY A 65 5.18 5.36 -17.61
C GLY A 65 4.83 6.46 -18.60
N ASP A 66 3.54 6.71 -18.86
CA ASP A 66 3.03 7.78 -19.74
C ASP A 66 2.39 8.94 -18.96
N GLY A 67 2.51 8.97 -17.63
CA GLY A 67 1.94 9.98 -16.77
C GLY A 67 2.56 11.37 -16.95
N LYS A 68 1.81 12.42 -16.57
CA LYS A 68 2.22 13.82 -16.62
C LYS A 68 2.04 14.48 -15.27
N ASP A 69 2.84 15.50 -15.02
CA ASP A 69 2.64 16.38 -13.88
C ASP A 69 1.51 17.36 -14.20
N ILE A 70 0.36 17.19 -13.54
CA ILE A 70 -0.83 17.99 -13.81
C ILE A 70 -1.12 18.89 -12.59
N VAL A 71 -1.28 20.18 -12.85
CA VAL A 71 -1.69 21.16 -11.83
C VAL A 71 -3.21 21.25 -11.80
N LEU A 72 -3.81 20.82 -10.68
CA LEU A 72 -5.26 20.82 -10.51
C LEU A 72 -5.79 22.20 -10.09
N LYS A 73 -6.96 22.56 -10.64
CA LYS A 73 -7.73 23.76 -10.24
C LYS A 73 -8.90 23.42 -9.31
N SER A 74 -9.30 22.17 -9.25
CA SER A 74 -10.36 21.63 -8.41
C SER A 74 -9.92 20.29 -7.85
N TYR A 75 -10.48 19.89 -6.70
CA TYR A 75 -10.17 18.62 -6.01
C TYR A 75 -11.44 17.78 -5.83
N GLU A 76 -12.45 18.00 -6.70
CA GLU A 76 -13.60 17.10 -6.72
C GLU A 76 -13.18 15.72 -7.26
N ILE A 77 -13.80 14.67 -6.74
CA ILE A 77 -13.51 13.29 -7.11
C ILE A 77 -14.75 12.71 -7.78
N GLU A 78 -14.54 12.10 -8.94
CA GLU A 78 -15.62 11.47 -9.72
C GLU A 78 -15.20 10.06 -10.13
N LEU A 79 -16.02 9.07 -9.77
CA LEU A 79 -15.91 7.70 -10.24
C LEU A 79 -17.10 7.41 -11.14
N LYS A 80 -16.86 6.80 -12.30
CA LYS A 80 -17.91 6.47 -13.25
C LYS A 80 -17.79 5.01 -13.69
N ASP A 81 -18.80 4.21 -13.37
CA ASP A 81 -18.96 2.80 -13.74
C ASP A 81 -17.71 1.97 -13.46
N VAL A 82 -17.08 2.21 -12.30
CA VAL A 82 -15.81 1.59 -11.91
C VAL A 82 -16.01 0.13 -11.56
N ILE A 83 -15.29 -0.75 -12.27
CA ILE A 83 -15.17 -2.18 -11.96
C ILE A 83 -13.70 -2.47 -11.65
N PHE A 84 -13.48 -3.22 -10.56
CA PHE A 84 -12.14 -3.63 -10.16
C PHE A 84 -12.13 -5.01 -9.50
N ALA A 85 -11.12 -5.80 -9.86
CA ALA A 85 -10.84 -7.10 -9.28
C ALA A 85 -9.32 -7.24 -9.06
N TYR A 86 -8.91 -7.80 -7.91
CA TYR A 86 -7.51 -8.20 -7.71
C TYR A 86 -7.16 -9.46 -8.50
N ASP A 87 -8.14 -10.37 -8.59
CA ASP A 87 -8.04 -11.64 -9.32
C ASP A 87 -9.24 -11.78 -10.26
N SER A 88 -9.88 -12.96 -10.30
CA SER A 88 -11.00 -13.25 -11.19
C SER A 88 -12.36 -12.72 -10.69
N ARG A 89 -12.50 -12.34 -9.41
CA ARG A 89 -13.78 -11.90 -8.83
C ARG A 89 -13.79 -10.40 -8.62
N PRO A 90 -14.79 -9.67 -9.13
CA PRO A 90 -14.95 -8.25 -8.88
C PRO A 90 -15.07 -7.95 -7.38
N VAL A 91 -14.29 -6.97 -6.91
CA VAL A 91 -14.37 -6.40 -5.55
C VAL A 91 -15.17 -5.10 -5.57
N LEU A 92 -15.09 -4.36 -6.67
CA LEU A 92 -15.95 -3.22 -6.99
C LEU A 92 -16.65 -3.52 -8.31
N ASP A 93 -17.96 -3.26 -8.38
CA ASP A 93 -18.76 -3.58 -9.55
C ASP A 93 -19.77 -2.45 -9.85
N GLY A 94 -19.46 -1.64 -10.87
CA GLY A 94 -20.29 -0.53 -11.34
C GLY A 94 -20.38 0.65 -10.36
N ILE A 95 -19.28 0.99 -9.65
CA ILE A 95 -19.27 2.11 -8.72
C ILE A 95 -19.32 3.44 -9.47
N THR A 96 -20.40 4.20 -9.23
CA THR A 96 -20.56 5.58 -9.71
C THR A 96 -20.78 6.51 -8.52
N LEU A 97 -19.85 7.45 -8.33
CA LEU A 97 -19.80 8.32 -7.15
C LEU A 97 -19.18 9.67 -7.52
N LYS A 98 -19.73 10.74 -6.95
CA LYS A 98 -19.16 12.09 -6.99
C LYS A 98 -19.00 12.62 -5.56
N ILE A 99 -17.79 13.10 -5.24
CA ILE A 99 -17.43 13.70 -3.95
C ILE A 99 -17.02 15.16 -4.23
N PRO A 100 -17.79 16.14 -3.80
CA PRO A 100 -17.45 17.54 -3.99
C PRO A 100 -16.16 17.94 -3.26
N GLN A 101 -15.46 18.93 -3.79
CA GLN A 101 -14.33 19.55 -3.11
C GLN A 101 -14.75 20.10 -1.73
N ASN A 102 -13.87 20.03 -0.74
CA ASN A 102 -14.07 20.51 0.63
C ASN A 102 -15.32 19.90 1.33
N SER A 103 -15.69 18.69 0.95
CA SER A 103 -16.76 17.94 1.61
C SER A 103 -16.24 16.69 2.31
N THR A 104 -17.02 16.22 3.28
CA THR A 104 -16.76 14.98 4.01
C THR A 104 -17.61 13.85 3.48
N CYS A 105 -16.98 12.80 2.96
CA CYS A 105 -17.63 11.58 2.52
C CYS A 105 -17.30 10.42 3.48
N ALA A 106 -18.30 9.87 4.14
CA ALA A 106 -18.16 8.68 4.97
C ALA A 106 -18.54 7.42 4.19
N ILE A 107 -17.65 6.42 4.20
CA ILE A 107 -17.89 5.13 3.57
C ILE A 107 -18.18 4.10 4.66
N VAL A 108 -19.32 3.44 4.57
CA VAL A 108 -19.82 2.45 5.54
C VAL A 108 -20.15 1.15 4.81
N GLY A 109 -20.07 0.03 5.52
CA GLY A 109 -20.46 -1.27 4.97
C GLY A 109 -19.81 -2.43 5.73
N PRO A 110 -20.24 -3.67 5.46
CA PRO A 110 -19.66 -4.86 6.06
C PRO A 110 -18.16 -5.01 5.78
N SER A 111 -17.46 -5.86 6.56
CA SER A 111 -16.08 -6.22 6.25
C SER A 111 -16.02 -6.93 4.90
N GLY A 112 -15.00 -6.61 4.08
CA GLY A 112 -14.84 -7.19 2.73
C GLY A 112 -15.78 -6.61 1.65
N SER A 113 -16.57 -5.56 1.93
CA SER A 113 -17.48 -4.97 0.94
C SER A 113 -16.81 -4.11 -0.14
N GLY A 114 -15.48 -3.85 -0.07
CA GLY A 114 -14.74 -3.07 -1.06
C GLY A 114 -14.37 -1.63 -0.63
N LYS A 115 -14.62 -1.23 0.64
CA LYS A 115 -14.36 0.15 1.13
C LYS A 115 -12.90 0.60 0.95
N THR A 116 -11.94 -0.17 1.47
CA THR A 116 -10.50 0.12 1.34
C THR A 116 -10.07 0.07 -0.13
N THR A 117 -10.63 -0.86 -0.91
CA THR A 117 -10.36 -0.96 -2.34
C THR A 117 -10.81 0.29 -3.08
N LEU A 118 -11.98 0.86 -2.74
CA LEU A 118 -12.45 2.12 -3.33
C LEU A 118 -11.47 3.28 -3.04
N CYS A 119 -10.97 3.38 -1.81
CA CYS A 119 -9.96 4.37 -1.44
C CYS A 119 -8.63 4.16 -2.21
N ASN A 120 -8.23 2.91 -2.41
CA ASN A 120 -7.03 2.56 -3.18
C ASN A 120 -7.16 2.94 -4.66
N MET A 121 -8.36 2.84 -5.25
CA MET A 121 -8.60 3.30 -6.63
C MET A 121 -8.48 4.82 -6.75
N ILE A 122 -8.97 5.57 -5.76
CA ILE A 122 -8.86 7.04 -5.74
C ILE A 122 -7.39 7.48 -5.62
N ALA A 123 -6.59 6.77 -4.81
CA ALA A 123 -5.15 7.00 -4.69
C ALA A 123 -4.32 6.38 -5.82
N ARG A 124 -4.96 5.66 -6.76
CA ARG A 124 -4.31 4.93 -7.86
C ARG A 124 -3.21 3.97 -7.39
N PHE A 125 -3.43 3.23 -6.30
CA PHE A 125 -2.55 2.11 -5.96
C PHE A 125 -2.74 0.93 -6.92
N TRP A 126 -3.83 0.94 -7.67
CA TRP A 126 -4.17 0.02 -8.75
C TRP A 126 -4.97 0.76 -9.82
N ASP A 127 -4.82 0.37 -11.06
CA ASP A 127 -5.66 0.86 -12.14
C ASP A 127 -6.98 0.06 -12.21
N VAL A 128 -8.08 0.75 -12.49
CA VAL A 128 -9.39 0.10 -12.64
C VAL A 128 -9.44 -0.78 -13.89
N ASN A 129 -10.16 -1.91 -13.83
CA ASN A 129 -10.35 -2.79 -14.98
C ASN A 129 -11.28 -2.16 -16.03
N SER A 130 -12.32 -1.43 -15.59
CA SER A 130 -13.18 -0.63 -16.46
C SER A 130 -13.75 0.57 -15.73
N GLY A 131 -14.34 1.51 -16.46
CA GLY A 131 -14.78 2.79 -15.94
C GLY A 131 -13.65 3.81 -15.85
N SER A 132 -13.85 4.88 -15.07
CA SER A 132 -12.86 5.93 -14.86
C SER A 132 -12.91 6.49 -13.45
N VAL A 133 -11.74 6.91 -12.95
CA VAL A 133 -11.59 7.67 -11.69
C VAL A 133 -10.94 8.99 -12.04
N LYS A 134 -11.60 10.11 -11.68
CA LYS A 134 -11.13 11.45 -12.00
C LYS A 134 -10.96 12.29 -10.75
N ILE A 135 -9.93 13.13 -10.73
CA ILE A 135 -9.72 14.17 -9.72
C ILE A 135 -9.57 15.51 -10.45
N GLY A 136 -10.41 16.49 -10.08
CA GLY A 136 -10.40 17.81 -10.74
C GLY A 136 -10.69 17.75 -12.25
N GLY A 137 -11.44 16.74 -12.71
CA GLY A 137 -11.81 16.53 -14.10
C GLY A 137 -10.80 15.70 -14.91
N HIS A 138 -9.59 15.42 -14.39
CA HIS A 138 -8.56 14.62 -15.03
C HIS A 138 -8.62 13.16 -14.56
N ASP A 139 -8.44 12.20 -15.47
CA ASP A 139 -8.36 10.80 -15.11
C ASP A 139 -7.06 10.56 -14.31
N VAL A 140 -7.16 9.76 -13.22
CA VAL A 140 -5.98 9.46 -12.39
C VAL A 140 -4.86 8.77 -13.17
N LYS A 141 -5.17 8.13 -14.30
CA LYS A 141 -4.20 7.50 -15.20
C LYS A 141 -3.35 8.50 -16.00
N GLU A 142 -3.80 9.76 -16.12
CA GLU A 142 -3.06 10.80 -16.82
C GLU A 142 -1.89 11.37 -16.00
N PHE A 143 -1.90 11.14 -14.66
CA PHE A 143 -0.89 11.68 -13.76
C PHE A 143 0.33 10.76 -13.63
N THR A 144 1.51 11.35 -13.36
CA THR A 144 2.56 10.60 -12.67
C THR A 144 2.09 10.24 -11.25
N CYS A 145 2.60 9.13 -10.69
CA CYS A 145 2.26 8.75 -9.32
C CYS A 145 2.62 9.84 -8.31
N ASP A 146 3.77 10.49 -8.48
CA ASP A 146 4.22 11.58 -7.60
C ASP A 146 3.30 12.79 -7.68
N SER A 147 2.89 13.20 -8.91
CA SER A 147 1.97 14.32 -9.11
C SER A 147 0.60 14.02 -8.47
N LEU A 148 0.03 12.84 -8.71
CA LEU A 148 -1.26 12.46 -8.13
C LEU A 148 -1.19 12.40 -6.60
N LEU A 149 -0.18 11.69 -6.08
CA LEU A 149 -0.02 11.52 -4.63
C LEU A 149 0.33 12.84 -3.94
N SER A 150 0.83 13.86 -4.62
CA SER A 150 1.00 15.20 -4.02
C SER A 150 -0.34 15.79 -3.55
N TYR A 151 -1.45 15.45 -4.20
CA TYR A 151 -2.81 15.90 -3.89
C TYR A 151 -3.55 15.02 -2.86
N VAL A 152 -3.03 13.83 -2.53
CA VAL A 152 -3.71 12.87 -1.66
C VAL A 152 -2.85 12.55 -0.45
N SER A 153 -3.36 12.74 0.76
CA SER A 153 -2.79 12.19 2.00
C SER A 153 -3.63 11.02 2.48
N MET A 154 -2.98 9.91 2.82
CA MET A 154 -3.67 8.72 3.32
C MET A 154 -3.16 8.36 4.72
N VAL A 155 -4.09 8.20 5.66
CA VAL A 155 -3.82 7.70 7.00
C VAL A 155 -4.41 6.30 7.11
N PHE A 156 -3.52 5.30 7.17
CA PHE A 156 -3.90 3.89 7.17
C PHE A 156 -4.34 3.40 8.56
N GLN A 157 -5.16 2.38 8.59
CA GLN A 157 -5.53 1.65 9.81
C GLN A 157 -4.29 1.10 10.53
N LYS A 158 -3.42 0.42 9.78
CA LYS A 158 -2.15 -0.10 10.27
C LYS A 158 -1.04 0.88 9.91
N VAL A 159 -0.61 1.67 10.89
CA VAL A 159 0.47 2.64 10.69
C VAL A 159 1.80 1.92 10.52
N TYR A 160 2.52 2.28 9.47
CA TYR A 160 3.89 1.89 9.27
C TYR A 160 4.84 3.07 9.56
N LEU A 161 5.79 2.84 10.45
CA LEU A 161 6.89 3.77 10.74
C LEU A 161 8.20 3.10 10.33
N PHE A 162 9.06 3.89 9.69
CA PHE A 162 10.37 3.44 9.24
C PHE A 162 11.35 3.34 10.42
N ASN A 163 12.32 2.46 10.33
CA ASN A 163 13.43 2.38 11.28
C ASN A 163 14.37 3.59 11.08
N ASP A 164 13.96 4.72 11.64
CA ASP A 164 14.60 6.02 11.52
C ASP A 164 14.18 6.91 12.72
N THR A 165 14.64 8.15 12.78
CA THR A 165 14.22 9.11 13.80
C THR A 165 12.73 9.46 13.69
N ILE A 166 12.14 9.97 14.76
CA ILE A 166 10.77 10.51 14.74
C ILE A 166 10.68 11.68 13.75
N GLU A 167 11.68 12.54 13.72
CA GLU A 167 11.75 13.66 12.79
C GLU A 167 11.68 13.20 11.33
N ASN A 168 12.51 12.24 10.93
CA ASN A 168 12.54 11.70 9.58
C ASN A 168 11.23 10.99 9.23
N ASN A 169 10.62 10.29 10.19
CA ASN A 169 9.31 9.69 9.99
C ASN A 169 8.22 10.73 9.70
N ILE A 170 8.25 11.89 10.32
CA ILE A 170 7.31 12.99 10.02
C ILE A 170 7.68 13.66 8.69
N LYS A 171 8.98 13.93 8.46
CA LYS A 171 9.51 14.49 7.19
C LYS A 171 9.20 13.66 5.95
N PHE A 172 8.86 12.39 6.11
CA PHE A 172 8.40 11.56 4.97
C PHE A 172 7.21 12.17 4.21
N GLY A 173 6.39 13.00 4.87
CA GLY A 173 5.32 13.77 4.21
C GLY A 173 5.82 14.92 3.34
N LYS A 174 6.99 15.53 3.69
CA LYS A 174 7.63 16.64 2.99
C LYS A 174 9.15 16.60 3.29
N PRO A 175 9.96 15.90 2.46
CA PRO A 175 11.37 15.63 2.75
C PRO A 175 12.23 16.86 3.03
N ASN A 176 11.93 17.98 2.37
CA ASN A 176 12.67 19.24 2.52
C ASN A 176 12.15 20.14 3.66
N ALA A 177 11.28 19.62 4.55
CA ALA A 177 10.74 20.41 5.65
C ALA A 177 11.84 20.75 6.66
N THR A 178 11.78 21.96 7.21
CA THR A 178 12.63 22.40 8.32
C THR A 178 12.19 21.73 9.61
N HIS A 179 13.08 21.68 10.62
CA HIS A 179 12.73 21.22 11.97
C HIS A 179 11.53 21.99 12.54
N ALA A 180 11.46 23.29 12.34
CA ALA A 180 10.35 24.13 12.81
C ALA A 180 9.00 23.72 12.21
N GLU A 181 8.95 23.39 10.91
CA GLU A 181 7.74 22.88 10.24
C GLU A 181 7.34 21.50 10.80
N VAL A 182 8.31 20.64 11.12
CA VAL A 182 8.05 19.32 11.74
C VAL A 182 7.44 19.49 13.13
N VAL A 183 8.02 20.37 13.95
CA VAL A 183 7.52 20.67 15.31
C VAL A 183 6.09 21.23 15.25
N GLU A 184 5.81 22.13 14.31
CA GLU A 184 4.47 22.71 14.16
C GLU A 184 3.45 21.62 13.73
N ALA A 185 3.81 20.77 12.79
CA ALA A 185 2.96 19.62 12.39
C ALA A 185 2.73 18.66 13.57
N ALA A 186 3.75 18.40 14.38
CA ALA A 186 3.65 17.55 15.56
C ALA A 186 2.74 18.16 16.65
N LYS A 187 2.78 19.47 16.87
CA LYS A 187 1.87 20.18 17.79
C LYS A 187 0.42 20.04 17.34
N ARG A 188 0.14 20.28 16.06
CA ARG A 188 -1.19 20.13 15.47
C ARG A 188 -1.68 18.68 15.53
N ALA A 189 -0.79 17.72 15.38
CA ALA A 189 -1.09 16.29 15.52
C ALA A 189 -1.15 15.80 16.98
N ARG A 190 -1.00 16.68 17.98
CA ARG A 190 -0.98 16.32 19.40
C ARG A 190 0.08 15.26 19.75
N CYS A 191 1.23 15.27 19.07
CA CYS A 191 2.34 14.37 19.35
C CYS A 191 3.60 15.05 19.88
N HIS A 192 3.68 16.37 19.86
CA HIS A 192 4.84 17.14 20.34
C HIS A 192 5.21 16.79 21.78
N ASP A 193 4.24 16.84 22.69
CA ASP A 193 4.50 16.71 24.14
C ASP A 193 5.10 15.35 24.50
N PHE A 194 4.58 14.25 23.92
CA PHE A 194 5.16 12.94 24.18
C PHE A 194 6.53 12.77 23.51
N ILE A 195 6.76 13.41 22.33
CA ILE A 195 8.07 13.37 21.66
C ILE A 195 9.12 14.06 22.51
N GLU A 196 8.83 15.27 23.05
CA GLU A 196 9.73 16.02 23.93
C GLU A 196 10.02 15.29 25.25
N ALA A 197 9.07 14.45 25.72
CA ALA A 197 9.29 13.64 26.92
C ALA A 197 10.26 12.45 26.70
N LEU A 198 10.58 12.13 25.46
CA LEU A 198 11.56 11.08 25.14
C LEU A 198 13.00 11.58 25.36
N PRO A 199 13.95 10.72 25.76
CA PRO A 199 15.33 11.13 26.08
C PRO A 199 16.07 11.86 24.96
N GLN A 200 15.73 11.59 23.70
CA GLN A 200 16.33 12.19 22.50
C GLN A 200 15.34 13.03 21.69
N GLY A 201 14.12 13.29 22.23
CA GLY A 201 13.10 14.09 21.56
C GLY A 201 12.84 13.61 20.13
N TYR A 202 12.88 14.50 19.18
CA TYR A 202 12.67 14.22 17.75
C TYR A 202 13.75 13.31 17.12
N GLU A 203 14.96 13.28 17.69
CA GLU A 203 16.06 12.40 17.24
C GLU A 203 15.94 10.97 17.78
N THR A 204 14.88 10.67 18.52
CA THR A 204 14.63 9.31 19.04
C THR A 204 14.46 8.37 17.88
N MET A 205 15.31 7.33 17.84
CA MET A 205 15.21 6.23 16.86
C MET A 205 13.99 5.36 17.14
N ILE A 206 13.16 5.18 16.13
CA ILE A 206 12.01 4.28 16.18
C ILE A 206 12.47 2.94 15.60
N GLY A 207 12.35 1.88 16.39
CA GLY A 207 12.62 0.53 15.89
C GLY A 207 11.67 0.11 14.76
N GLU A 208 11.94 -1.05 14.17
CA GLU A 208 11.16 -1.58 13.06
C GLU A 208 9.65 -1.55 13.36
N ALA A 209 8.87 -0.99 12.43
CA ALA A 209 7.42 -0.78 12.54
C ALA A 209 6.98 -0.01 13.82
N GLY A 210 7.88 0.79 14.43
CA GLY A 210 7.56 1.58 15.62
C GLY A 210 7.41 0.77 16.90
N SER A 211 8.15 -0.33 17.06
CA SER A 211 8.01 -1.29 18.18
C SER A 211 8.03 -0.65 19.58
N THR A 212 8.64 0.52 19.71
CA THR A 212 8.78 1.24 21.00
C THR A 212 7.61 2.18 21.32
N LEU A 213 6.68 2.41 20.39
CA LEU A 213 5.58 3.36 20.53
C LEU A 213 4.22 2.63 20.68
N SER A 214 3.32 3.23 21.47
CA SER A 214 1.93 2.79 21.56
C SER A 214 1.17 2.99 20.25
N GLY A 215 0.06 2.30 20.05
CA GLY A 215 -0.76 2.43 18.84
C GLY A 215 -1.24 3.87 18.61
N GLY A 216 -1.63 4.59 19.67
CA GLY A 216 -2.06 5.97 19.59
C GLY A 216 -0.93 6.96 19.23
N GLU A 217 0.28 6.74 19.71
CA GLU A 217 1.47 7.54 19.35
C GLU A 217 1.86 7.36 17.89
N LYS A 218 1.90 6.10 17.41
CA LYS A 218 2.12 5.81 15.99
C LYS A 218 1.11 6.52 15.09
N GLN A 219 -0.16 6.46 15.48
CA GLN A 219 -1.24 7.07 14.72
C GLN A 219 -1.07 8.60 14.66
N ARG A 220 -0.73 9.26 15.78
CA ARG A 220 -0.48 10.71 15.80
C ARG A 220 0.75 11.12 14.98
N ILE A 221 1.83 10.32 14.96
CA ILE A 221 2.97 10.55 14.07
C ILE A 221 2.54 10.43 12.59
N SER A 222 1.71 9.44 12.24
CA SER A 222 1.16 9.31 10.90
C SER A 222 0.30 10.51 10.50
N ILE A 223 -0.49 11.05 11.44
CA ILE A 223 -1.27 12.27 11.22
C ILE A 223 -0.35 13.49 11.09
N ALA A 224 0.73 13.61 11.88
CA ALA A 224 1.72 14.69 11.73
C ALA A 224 2.35 14.68 10.33
N ARG A 225 2.70 13.48 9.82
CA ARG A 225 3.16 13.27 8.44
C ARG A 225 2.15 13.80 7.42
N ALA A 226 0.87 13.50 7.60
CA ALA A 226 -0.20 13.94 6.71
C ALA A 226 -0.47 15.46 6.81
N ILE A 227 -0.37 16.05 8.01
CA ILE A 227 -0.46 17.51 8.24
C ILE A 227 0.70 18.23 7.57
N LEU A 228 1.94 17.72 7.73
CA LEU A 228 3.14 18.32 7.13
C LEU A 228 3.09 18.29 5.59
N LYS A 229 2.53 17.23 5.02
CA LYS A 229 2.30 17.10 3.58
C LYS A 229 1.30 18.11 3.04
N ASP A 230 0.29 18.44 3.84
CA ASP A 230 -0.78 19.41 3.55
C ASP A 230 -1.56 19.20 2.26
N ALA A 231 -1.77 17.94 1.86
CA ALA A 231 -2.55 17.59 0.66
C ALA A 231 -4.04 18.01 0.78
N PRO A 232 -4.68 18.45 -0.32
CA PRO A 232 -6.08 18.91 -0.31
C PRO A 232 -7.12 17.79 -0.16
N ILE A 233 -6.76 16.54 -0.46
CA ILE A 233 -7.59 15.36 -0.28
C ILE A 233 -7.01 14.50 0.82
N VAL A 234 -7.83 14.12 1.80
CA VAL A 234 -7.44 13.26 2.92
C VAL A 234 -8.29 12.00 2.90
N ILE A 235 -7.64 10.85 2.94
CA ILE A 235 -8.28 9.54 3.06
C ILE A 235 -7.92 8.96 4.43
N LEU A 236 -8.94 8.66 5.24
CA LEU A 236 -8.77 8.03 6.55
C LEU A 236 -9.33 6.61 6.51
N ASP A 237 -8.44 5.62 6.60
CA ASP A 237 -8.83 4.21 6.72
C ASP A 237 -8.76 3.78 8.19
N GLU A 238 -9.92 3.68 8.84
CA GLU A 238 -10.08 3.21 10.25
C GLU A 238 -9.09 3.81 11.27
N ALA A 239 -8.68 5.05 11.08
CA ALA A 239 -7.60 5.70 11.83
C ALA A 239 -7.74 5.67 13.38
N THR A 240 -8.85 5.17 13.91
CA THR A 240 -9.21 5.26 15.34
C THR A 240 -9.57 3.92 15.99
N SER A 241 -9.46 2.80 15.29
CA SER A 241 -9.98 1.50 15.78
C SER A 241 -9.16 0.84 16.89
N SER A 242 -7.92 1.25 17.12
CA SER A 242 -6.96 0.55 18.00
C SER A 242 -6.36 1.46 19.07
N VAL A 243 -7.05 2.52 19.51
CA VAL A 243 -6.50 3.53 20.42
C VAL A 243 -7.19 3.45 21.77
N ASP A 244 -6.38 3.53 22.84
CA ASP A 244 -6.85 3.57 24.21
C ASP A 244 -7.71 4.82 24.48
N PRO A 245 -8.70 4.75 25.38
CA PRO A 245 -9.62 5.87 25.67
C PRO A 245 -8.92 7.18 26.04
N GLU A 246 -7.78 7.11 26.75
CA GLU A 246 -6.99 8.29 27.16
C GLU A 246 -6.39 9.03 25.97
N ASN A 247 -6.00 8.32 24.92
CA ASN A 247 -5.42 8.87 23.70
C ASN A 247 -6.47 9.24 22.64
N GLU A 248 -7.73 8.85 22.86
CA GLU A 248 -8.81 9.04 21.89
C GLU A 248 -9.09 10.52 21.60
N LYS A 249 -9.18 11.35 22.64
CA LYS A 249 -9.45 12.79 22.48
C LYS A 249 -8.34 13.49 21.70
N ALA A 250 -7.08 13.24 22.05
CA ALA A 250 -5.94 13.83 21.35
C ALA A 250 -5.90 13.41 19.87
N LEU A 251 -6.27 12.16 19.58
CA LEU A 251 -6.34 11.65 18.23
C LEU A 251 -7.47 12.31 17.42
N LEU A 252 -8.65 12.49 18.02
CA LEU A 252 -9.77 13.18 17.36
C LEU A 252 -9.44 14.65 17.07
N ASP A 253 -8.79 15.36 18.01
CA ASP A 253 -8.31 16.72 17.81
C ASP A 253 -7.32 16.79 16.65
N ALA A 254 -6.38 15.84 16.57
CA ALA A 254 -5.41 15.76 15.48
C ALA A 254 -6.08 15.49 14.11
N ILE A 255 -7.08 14.61 14.06
CA ILE A 255 -7.87 14.36 12.84
C ILE A 255 -8.63 15.61 12.43
N PHE A 256 -9.25 16.31 13.38
CA PHE A 256 -9.96 17.56 13.10
C PHE A 256 -9.03 18.60 12.48
N GLU A 257 -7.83 18.81 13.04
CA GLU A 257 -6.82 19.71 12.47
C GLU A 257 -6.35 19.29 11.08
N LEU A 258 -6.17 17.96 10.85
CA LEU A 258 -5.76 17.44 9.56
C LEU A 258 -6.81 17.72 8.46
N THR A 259 -8.11 17.59 8.80
CA THR A 259 -9.20 17.59 7.81
C THR A 259 -9.80 18.96 7.56
N LYS A 260 -9.39 19.98 8.30
CA LYS A 260 -9.90 21.33 8.19
C LYS A 260 -9.70 21.92 6.79
N ASN A 261 -10.80 22.35 6.15
CA ASN A 261 -10.82 22.90 4.78
C ASN A 261 -10.27 21.96 3.70
N LYS A 262 -10.46 20.64 3.87
CA LYS A 262 -10.02 19.62 2.91
C LYS A 262 -11.17 18.72 2.48
N THR A 263 -11.00 18.04 1.37
CA THR A 263 -11.91 16.96 0.97
C THR A 263 -11.55 15.71 1.77
N LEU A 264 -12.47 15.24 2.60
CA LEU A 264 -12.27 14.10 3.47
C LEU A 264 -13.04 12.88 2.96
N ILE A 265 -12.33 11.76 2.79
CA ILE A 265 -12.92 10.44 2.60
C ILE A 265 -12.57 9.61 3.83
N SER A 266 -13.57 9.13 4.55
CA SER A 266 -13.34 8.36 5.77
C SER A 266 -14.05 7.01 5.70
N ILE A 267 -13.30 5.92 5.84
CA ILE A 267 -13.88 4.61 6.13
C ILE A 267 -14.28 4.64 7.60
N ALA A 268 -15.58 4.75 7.83
CA ALA A 268 -16.09 5.13 9.14
C ALA A 268 -16.49 3.92 9.97
N HIS A 269 -15.79 3.77 11.09
CA HIS A 269 -16.15 2.85 12.17
C HIS A 269 -16.76 3.58 13.40
N ARG A 270 -16.74 4.91 13.43
CA ARG A 270 -17.28 5.73 14.53
C ARG A 270 -18.51 6.52 14.10
N LEU A 271 -19.53 6.48 14.96
CA LEU A 271 -20.79 7.20 14.74
C LEU A 271 -20.60 8.72 14.63
N SER A 272 -19.65 9.30 15.38
CA SER A 272 -19.38 10.74 15.36
C SER A 272 -18.98 11.23 13.97
N THR A 273 -18.05 10.55 13.31
CA THR A 273 -17.58 10.89 11.95
C THR A 273 -18.68 10.72 10.91
N VAL A 274 -19.50 9.67 11.05
CA VAL A 274 -20.59 9.40 10.10
C VAL A 274 -21.72 10.41 10.23
N ARG A 275 -22.08 10.82 11.46
CA ARG A 275 -23.18 11.75 11.72
C ARG A 275 -22.93 13.16 11.16
N THR A 276 -21.69 13.57 11.09
CA THR A 276 -21.28 14.91 10.61
C THR A 276 -20.86 14.95 9.14
N ALA A 277 -20.86 13.81 8.46
CA ALA A 277 -20.49 13.72 7.05
C ALA A 277 -21.56 14.37 6.15
N ASP A 278 -21.10 15.14 5.14
CA ASP A 278 -21.96 15.76 4.13
C ASP A 278 -22.61 14.68 3.25
N GLN A 279 -21.92 13.57 3.05
CA GLN A 279 -22.37 12.44 2.26
C GLN A 279 -21.95 11.13 2.90
N ILE A 280 -22.86 10.16 2.96
CA ILE A 280 -22.62 8.80 3.40
C ILE A 280 -22.84 7.86 2.23
N ILE A 281 -21.91 6.98 2.00
CA ILE A 281 -21.94 5.91 1.00
C ILE A 281 -21.95 4.58 1.71
N VAL A 282 -22.93 3.74 1.44
CA VAL A 282 -22.99 2.37 1.94
C VAL A 282 -22.62 1.42 0.83
N ILE A 283 -21.54 0.69 1.03
CA ILE A 283 -21.05 -0.30 0.07
C ILE A 283 -21.33 -1.70 0.63
N ASP A 284 -21.95 -2.53 -0.21
CA ASP A 284 -22.14 -3.95 0.05
C ASP A 284 -21.88 -4.76 -1.20
N GLN A 285 -21.12 -5.84 -1.07
CA GLN A 285 -20.74 -6.75 -2.18
C GLN A 285 -20.25 -6.02 -3.44
N GLY A 286 -19.44 -4.97 -3.25
CA GLY A 286 -18.86 -4.19 -4.36
C GLY A 286 -19.77 -3.14 -4.99
N HIS A 287 -21.01 -2.97 -4.52
CA HIS A 287 -21.97 -1.99 -5.05
C HIS A 287 -22.32 -0.91 -4.04
N ILE A 288 -22.64 0.30 -4.51
CA ILE A 288 -23.26 1.33 -3.67
C ILE A 288 -24.74 1.01 -3.52
N VAL A 289 -25.13 0.55 -2.32
CA VAL A 289 -26.51 0.15 -2.02
C VAL A 289 -27.34 1.27 -1.39
N GLN A 290 -26.70 2.22 -0.69
CA GLN A 290 -27.35 3.40 -0.14
C GLN A 290 -26.41 4.61 -0.25
N LYS A 291 -26.99 5.78 -0.49
CA LYS A 291 -26.29 7.06 -0.55
C LYS A 291 -27.21 8.16 -0.02
N GLY A 292 -26.67 9.07 0.79
CA GLY A 292 -27.41 10.20 1.35
C GLY A 292 -26.73 10.81 2.56
N THR A 293 -27.44 11.68 3.28
CA THR A 293 -27.02 12.24 4.57
C THR A 293 -27.40 11.33 5.73
N HIS A 294 -26.84 11.60 6.92
CA HIS A 294 -27.21 10.85 8.14
C HIS A 294 -28.74 10.87 8.38
N LYS A 295 -29.39 12.03 8.25
CA LYS A 295 -30.84 12.19 8.48
C LYS A 295 -31.64 11.30 7.52
N GLU A 296 -31.34 11.37 6.23
CA GLU A 296 -32.05 10.60 5.21
C GLU A 296 -31.89 9.09 5.36
N LEU A 297 -30.66 8.62 5.71
CA LEU A 297 -30.38 7.21 5.79
C LEU A 297 -30.79 6.58 7.14
N ALA A 298 -30.86 7.35 8.23
CA ALA A 298 -31.32 6.87 9.53
C ALA A 298 -32.80 6.53 9.53
N GLU A 299 -33.61 7.21 8.71
CA GLU A 299 -35.07 6.98 8.59
C GLU A 299 -35.37 5.80 7.65
N LYS A 300 -34.48 5.49 6.70
CA LYS A 300 -34.67 4.41 5.73
C LYS A 300 -34.24 3.06 6.31
N GLU A 301 -35.00 2.01 6.02
CA GLU A 301 -34.54 0.65 6.29
C GLU A 301 -33.37 0.28 5.40
N GLY A 302 -32.38 -0.47 5.99
CA GLY A 302 -31.21 -0.90 5.24
C GLY A 302 -29.97 -1.10 6.11
N ILE A 303 -28.86 -1.32 5.44
CA ILE A 303 -27.56 -1.62 6.08
C ILE A 303 -27.12 -0.47 6.99
N TYR A 304 -27.35 0.78 6.59
CA TYR A 304 -26.97 1.94 7.40
C TYR A 304 -27.68 1.95 8.75
N ARG A 305 -29.01 1.73 8.77
CA ARG A 305 -29.80 1.68 10.02
C ARG A 305 -29.37 0.50 10.91
N THR A 306 -29.04 -0.63 10.32
CA THR A 306 -28.49 -1.78 11.04
C THR A 306 -27.12 -1.45 11.66
N PHE A 307 -26.25 -0.78 10.88
CA PHE A 307 -24.96 -0.29 11.38
C PHE A 307 -25.12 0.66 12.58
N LEU A 308 -26.06 1.61 12.54
CA LEU A 308 -26.35 2.52 13.66
C LEU A 308 -26.77 1.75 14.91
N LYS A 309 -27.74 0.84 14.79
CA LYS A 309 -28.22 0.02 15.91
C LYS A 309 -27.13 -0.82 16.56
N CYS A 310 -26.26 -1.44 15.76
CA CYS A 310 -25.13 -2.23 16.25
C CYS A 310 -24.13 -1.36 17.02
N ARG A 311 -23.85 -0.14 16.53
CA ARG A 311 -22.88 0.77 17.17
C ARG A 311 -23.44 1.42 18.43
N GLU A 312 -24.69 1.78 18.49
CA GLU A 312 -25.37 2.29 19.68
C GLU A 312 -25.38 1.25 20.81
N LYS A 313 -25.67 -0.01 20.48
CA LYS A 313 -25.55 -1.12 21.45
C LYS A 313 -24.12 -1.29 21.99
N SER A 314 -23.09 -1.18 21.14
CA SER A 314 -21.69 -1.31 21.58
C SER A 314 -21.25 -0.20 22.53
N ILE A 315 -21.83 1.00 22.41
CA ILE A 315 -21.57 2.12 23.33
C ILE A 315 -22.27 1.88 24.67
N SER A 316 -23.49 1.37 24.67
CA SER A 316 -24.25 1.08 25.91
C SER A 316 -23.68 -0.08 26.73
N TRP A 317 -22.79 -0.92 26.18
CA TRP A 317 -22.12 -2.01 26.91
C TRP A 317 -20.78 -1.56 27.56
N LYS A 318 -20.31 -0.33 27.27
CA LYS A 318 -19.07 0.25 27.84
C LYS A 318 -19.34 1.18 29.03
N LEU A 319 -20.59 1.34 29.44
CA LEU A 319 -21.04 2.04 30.65
C LEU A 319 -21.46 1.04 31.71
#